data_7ed62ae259087e5a6d041904c2b7c0b4
#
_entry.id   7ed62ae259087e5a6d041904c2b7c0b4
#
_cell.length_a   1.000
_cell.length_b   1.000
_cell.length_c   1.000
_cell.angle_alpha   90.00
_cell.angle_beta   90.00
_cell.angle_gamma   90.00
#
_symmetry.space_group_name_H-M   'P 1'
#
loop_
_entity.id
_entity.type
_entity.pdbx_description
1 polymer ?
#
loop_
_entity_poly.entity_id
_entity_poly.type
_entity_poly.pdbx_seq_one_letter_code
_entity_poly.pdbx_strand_id
1 'polypeptide(L)'
;LLLVENPSAALAQICARIEQSLWPRPEAGVHPSAVVSESAKIAASATVGPLCVVEADAIIGERTHLQAQVFVGRGAVIGQDCWLAAGSHLATTCELGDRVRLHGGVVVGSDGFGYEVVEGKHAKVPQIGIVVIESDVEIGANATLDRARFSRTVIGEGTKIDNQVQVAHNVVVGRHCILCAQVGIAGSTTLEDYVVMGGQSGAAGHIRVAQGTQVAGRGGLTANISEPGKVYSGMPAMPYRMERRLVVLQRRLPDLFKKVDGLFSELEILKKTSAD
;
A
#
# COMPACT_ATOMS: atom_id res chain seq x y z
N LEU A 1 -7.55 -40.48 0.23
CA LEU A 1 -7.53 -39.32 -0.69
C LEU A 1 -8.79 -38.51 -0.47
N LEU A 2 -8.69 -37.25 -0.08
CA LEU A 2 -9.86 -36.36 0.03
C LEU A 2 -9.96 -35.60 -1.30
N LEU A 3 -11.11 -35.73 -1.96
CA LEU A 3 -11.42 -34.95 -3.16
C LEU A 3 -12.19 -33.69 -2.73
N VAL A 4 -11.70 -32.53 -3.16
CA VAL A 4 -12.28 -31.21 -2.86
C VAL A 4 -12.31 -30.38 -4.15
N GLU A 5 -13.31 -29.53 -4.30
CA GLU A 5 -13.44 -28.64 -5.46
C GLU A 5 -12.27 -27.65 -5.58
N ASN A 6 -11.82 -27.09 -4.46
CA ASN A 6 -10.70 -26.16 -4.41
C ASN A 6 -9.67 -26.60 -3.35
N PRO A 7 -8.61 -27.31 -3.75
CA PRO A 7 -7.57 -27.80 -2.83
C PRO A 7 -6.87 -26.69 -2.04
N SER A 8 -6.63 -25.53 -2.68
CA SER A 8 -5.96 -24.41 -2.02
C SER A 8 -6.83 -23.79 -0.93
N ALA A 9 -8.13 -23.63 -1.18
CA ALA A 9 -9.07 -23.15 -0.16
C ALA A 9 -9.23 -24.15 1.00
N ALA A 10 -9.29 -25.44 0.70
CA ALA A 10 -9.33 -26.48 1.73
C ALA A 10 -8.06 -26.50 2.58
N LEU A 11 -6.89 -26.37 1.96
CA LEU A 11 -5.62 -26.26 2.68
C LEU A 11 -5.58 -25.01 3.56
N ALA A 12 -6.05 -23.86 3.08
CA ALA A 12 -6.11 -22.62 3.87
C ALA A 12 -6.99 -22.81 5.13
N GLN A 13 -8.13 -23.50 5.02
CA GLN A 13 -8.98 -23.82 6.18
C GLN A 13 -8.28 -24.75 7.20
N ILE A 14 -7.55 -25.73 6.70
CA ILE A 14 -6.76 -26.63 7.58
C ILE A 14 -5.66 -25.83 8.29
N CYS A 15 -4.90 -25.00 7.55
CA CYS A 15 -3.87 -24.17 8.12
C CYS A 15 -4.44 -23.19 9.18
N ALA A 16 -5.60 -22.58 8.93
CA ALA A 16 -6.26 -21.71 9.92
C ALA A 16 -6.63 -22.44 11.22
N ARG A 17 -7.10 -23.70 11.13
CA ARG A 17 -7.37 -24.52 12.32
C ARG A 17 -6.10 -24.89 13.08
N ILE A 18 -5.03 -25.23 12.37
CA ILE A 18 -3.73 -25.53 12.96
C ILE A 18 -3.17 -24.26 13.63
N GLU A 19 -3.27 -23.11 12.97
CA GLU A 19 -2.85 -21.81 13.53
C GLU A 19 -3.51 -21.54 14.87
N GLN A 20 -4.83 -21.71 14.95
CA GLN A 20 -5.57 -21.51 16.20
C GLN A 20 -5.12 -22.47 17.33
N SER A 21 -4.69 -23.66 16.98
CA SER A 21 -4.16 -24.64 17.95
C SER A 21 -2.73 -24.32 18.39
N LEU A 22 -1.88 -23.87 17.46
CA LEU A 22 -0.49 -23.54 17.76
C LEU A 22 -0.33 -22.19 18.48
N TRP A 23 -1.16 -21.23 18.11
CA TRP A 23 -1.13 -19.86 18.66
C TRP A 23 -2.53 -19.46 19.14
N PRO A 24 -2.99 -20.03 20.26
CA PRO A 24 -4.28 -19.67 20.83
C PRO A 24 -4.30 -18.19 21.18
N ARG A 25 -5.47 -17.58 21.05
CA ARG A 25 -5.65 -16.19 21.49
C ARG A 25 -5.32 -16.10 22.99
N PRO A 26 -4.57 -15.08 23.42
CA PRO A 26 -4.32 -14.86 24.83
C PRO A 26 -5.61 -14.52 25.58
N GLU A 27 -5.62 -14.70 26.88
CA GLU A 27 -6.74 -14.29 27.73
C GLU A 27 -6.99 -12.77 27.60
N ALA A 28 -8.26 -12.40 27.70
CA ALA A 28 -8.66 -11.00 27.67
C ALA A 28 -8.11 -10.25 28.91
N GLY A 29 -7.75 -9.00 28.71
CA GLY A 29 -7.27 -8.16 29.80
C GLY A 29 -6.15 -7.21 29.36
N VAL A 30 -5.74 -6.37 30.29
CA VAL A 30 -4.65 -5.41 30.11
C VAL A 30 -3.45 -5.85 30.92
N HIS A 31 -2.31 -6.03 30.24
CA HIS A 31 -1.06 -6.41 30.92
C HIS A 31 -0.61 -5.31 31.89
N PRO A 32 -0.12 -5.65 33.10
CA PRO A 32 0.25 -4.66 34.14
C PRO A 32 1.32 -3.64 33.70
N SER A 33 2.14 -3.97 32.71
CA SER A 33 3.14 -3.04 32.16
C SER A 33 2.63 -2.16 31.02
N ALA A 34 1.38 -2.29 30.61
CA ALA A 34 0.80 -1.39 29.61
C ALA A 34 0.46 -0.05 30.25
N VAL A 35 0.63 1.02 29.49
CA VAL A 35 0.26 2.40 29.89
C VAL A 35 -1.04 2.75 29.15
N VAL A 36 -2.13 2.81 29.89
CA VAL A 36 -3.47 3.06 29.33
C VAL A 36 -4.05 4.32 29.96
N SER A 37 -4.52 5.25 29.12
CA SER A 37 -5.22 6.44 29.60
C SER A 37 -6.55 6.08 30.25
N GLU A 38 -6.91 6.80 31.31
CA GLU A 38 -8.20 6.61 32.01
C GLU A 38 -9.41 6.87 31.12
N SER A 39 -9.27 7.73 30.09
CA SER A 39 -10.35 8.02 29.14
C SER A 39 -10.44 7.05 27.97
N ALA A 40 -9.48 6.12 27.83
CA ALA A 40 -9.53 5.09 26.80
C ALA A 40 -10.64 4.09 27.06
N LYS A 41 -11.32 3.64 26.01
CA LYS A 41 -12.40 2.66 26.06
C LYS A 41 -11.91 1.33 25.49
N ILE A 42 -11.67 0.36 26.33
CA ILE A 42 -11.21 -0.97 25.92
C ILE A 42 -12.33 -1.98 26.22
N ALA A 43 -12.75 -2.71 25.18
CA ALA A 43 -13.74 -3.78 25.36
C ALA A 43 -13.23 -4.85 26.32
N ALA A 44 -14.11 -5.38 27.18
CA ALA A 44 -13.76 -6.37 28.20
C ALA A 44 -13.17 -7.67 27.62
N SER A 45 -13.47 -7.97 26.35
CA SER A 45 -12.95 -9.14 25.62
C SER A 45 -11.66 -8.86 24.84
N ALA A 46 -11.13 -7.63 24.87
CA ALA A 46 -9.89 -7.27 24.22
C ALA A 46 -8.68 -7.66 25.05
N THR A 47 -7.54 -7.86 24.40
CA THR A 47 -6.25 -8.11 25.02
C THR A 47 -5.27 -7.00 24.71
N VAL A 48 -4.65 -6.41 25.71
CA VAL A 48 -3.58 -5.41 25.60
C VAL A 48 -2.31 -5.99 26.19
N GLY A 49 -1.33 -6.27 25.33
CA GLY A 49 -0.08 -6.92 25.69
C GLY A 49 0.90 -6.01 26.45
N PRO A 50 2.06 -6.56 26.82
CA PRO A 50 3.06 -5.83 27.59
C PRO A 50 3.62 -4.64 26.86
N LEU A 51 3.91 -3.57 27.62
CA LEU A 51 4.53 -2.33 27.13
C LEU A 51 3.72 -1.61 26.02
N CYS A 52 2.43 -1.95 25.85
CA CYS A 52 1.55 -1.17 25.00
C CYS A 52 1.30 0.22 25.58
N VAL A 53 1.10 1.21 24.71
CA VAL A 53 0.65 2.54 25.09
C VAL A 53 -0.68 2.81 24.40
N VAL A 54 -1.71 3.13 25.17
CA VAL A 54 -3.04 3.50 24.68
C VAL A 54 -3.36 4.89 25.21
N GLU A 55 -3.40 5.86 24.30
CA GLU A 55 -3.61 7.27 24.65
C GLU A 55 -5.09 7.60 24.93
N ALA A 56 -5.31 8.85 25.32
CA ALA A 56 -6.63 9.37 25.71
C ALA A 56 -7.65 9.20 24.58
N ASP A 57 -8.88 8.85 24.98
CA ASP A 57 -10.06 8.74 24.11
C ASP A 57 -9.95 7.68 23.00
N ALA A 58 -8.91 6.86 23.03
CA ALA A 58 -8.78 5.73 22.11
C ALA A 58 -9.87 4.67 22.41
N ILE A 59 -10.36 4.03 21.34
CA ILE A 59 -11.41 3.00 21.42
C ILE A 59 -10.85 1.69 20.86
N ILE A 60 -10.92 0.61 21.62
CA ILE A 60 -10.50 -0.74 21.22
C ILE A 60 -11.70 -1.68 21.30
N GLY A 61 -12.08 -2.22 20.14
CA GLY A 61 -13.24 -3.10 19.98
C GLY A 61 -13.04 -4.49 20.56
N GLU A 62 -14.14 -5.27 20.55
CA GLU A 62 -14.19 -6.60 21.12
C GLU A 62 -13.21 -7.58 20.48
N ARG A 63 -12.65 -8.48 21.29
CA ARG A 63 -11.73 -9.54 20.87
C ARG A 63 -10.50 -9.06 20.10
N THR A 64 -10.24 -7.75 20.08
CA THR A 64 -9.04 -7.19 19.49
C THR A 64 -7.81 -7.50 20.35
N HIS A 65 -6.73 -7.88 19.71
CA HIS A 65 -5.48 -8.26 20.36
C HIS A 65 -4.35 -7.30 19.94
N LEU A 66 -3.88 -6.52 20.89
CA LEU A 66 -2.64 -5.76 20.78
C LEU A 66 -1.51 -6.61 21.37
N GLN A 67 -0.51 -6.98 20.57
CA GLN A 67 0.70 -7.65 21.04
C GLN A 67 1.60 -6.68 21.83
N ALA A 68 2.83 -7.06 22.10
CA ALA A 68 3.75 -6.22 22.87
C ALA A 68 4.12 -4.92 22.13
N GLN A 69 4.29 -3.81 22.88
CA GLN A 69 4.82 -2.55 22.36
C GLN A 69 3.98 -1.91 21.24
N VAL A 70 2.69 -2.17 21.20
CA VAL A 70 1.78 -1.50 20.26
C VAL A 70 1.47 -0.10 20.79
N PHE A 71 1.54 0.90 19.92
CA PHE A 71 1.12 2.27 20.22
C PHE A 71 -0.22 2.57 19.57
N VAL A 72 -1.17 3.06 20.37
CA VAL A 72 -2.49 3.53 19.93
C VAL A 72 -2.65 4.99 20.33
N GLY A 73 -2.65 5.87 19.35
CA GLY A 73 -2.70 7.32 19.54
C GLY A 73 -4.05 7.82 20.02
N ARG A 74 -4.07 9.07 20.48
CA ARG A 74 -5.25 9.75 21.02
C ARG A 74 -6.42 9.69 20.04
N GLY A 75 -7.61 9.31 20.52
CA GLY A 75 -8.83 9.26 19.74
C GLY A 75 -8.79 8.29 18.56
N ALA A 76 -7.79 7.39 18.50
CA ALA A 76 -7.77 6.35 17.49
C ALA A 76 -8.86 5.31 17.76
N VAL A 77 -9.43 4.73 16.70
CA VAL A 77 -10.51 3.75 16.78
C VAL A 77 -10.06 2.44 16.16
N ILE A 78 -10.22 1.35 16.89
CA ILE A 78 -9.93 0.00 16.41
C ILE A 78 -11.21 -0.83 16.55
N GLY A 79 -11.67 -1.42 15.46
CA GLY A 79 -12.82 -2.30 15.42
C GLY A 79 -12.62 -3.61 16.19
N GLN A 80 -13.53 -4.54 16.01
CA GLN A 80 -13.48 -5.84 16.66
C GLN A 80 -12.61 -6.86 15.90
N ASP A 81 -12.17 -7.91 16.60
CA ASP A 81 -11.40 -9.02 16.04
C ASP A 81 -10.09 -8.62 15.33
N CYS A 82 -9.57 -7.44 15.60
CA CYS A 82 -8.31 -6.95 15.03
C CYS A 82 -7.11 -7.63 15.72
N TRP A 83 -6.01 -7.71 14.98
CA TRP A 83 -4.75 -8.24 15.49
C TRP A 83 -3.61 -7.31 15.11
N LEU A 84 -2.99 -6.69 16.09
CA LEU A 84 -1.88 -5.76 15.94
C LEU A 84 -0.61 -6.39 16.49
N ALA A 85 0.32 -6.73 15.61
CA ALA A 85 1.58 -7.35 15.99
C ALA A 85 2.51 -6.39 16.71
N ALA A 86 3.50 -6.97 17.37
CA ALA A 86 4.46 -6.23 18.18
C ALA A 86 5.12 -5.07 17.43
N GLY A 87 5.20 -3.91 18.09
CA GLY A 87 5.81 -2.70 17.55
C GLY A 87 5.01 -2.00 16.46
N SER A 88 3.77 -2.39 16.18
CA SER A 88 2.92 -1.62 15.28
C SER A 88 2.43 -0.32 15.92
N HIS A 89 2.16 0.68 15.08
CA HIS A 89 1.81 2.04 15.49
C HIS A 89 0.55 2.51 14.75
N LEU A 90 -0.47 2.87 15.51
CA LEU A 90 -1.67 3.55 15.03
C LEU A 90 -1.69 4.98 15.58
N ALA A 91 -1.47 5.96 14.72
CA ALA A 91 -1.38 7.35 15.13
C ALA A 91 -2.73 7.97 15.52
N THR A 92 -2.65 9.14 16.12
CA THR A 92 -3.79 9.94 16.60
C THR A 92 -4.92 10.01 15.57
N THR A 93 -6.15 9.75 16.01
CA THR A 93 -7.41 9.82 15.25
C THR A 93 -7.52 8.91 14.03
N CYS A 94 -6.56 8.03 13.79
CA CYS A 94 -6.66 7.03 12.72
C CYS A 94 -7.63 5.91 13.10
N GLU A 95 -8.23 5.28 12.09
CA GLU A 95 -9.32 4.33 12.25
C GLU A 95 -9.01 3.00 11.59
N LEU A 96 -9.26 1.90 12.30
CA LEU A 96 -9.27 0.53 11.79
C LEU A 96 -10.68 -0.04 11.89
N GLY A 97 -11.19 -0.60 10.81
CA GLY A 97 -12.41 -1.42 10.79
C GLY A 97 -12.23 -2.74 11.52
N ASP A 98 -13.11 -3.69 11.26
CA ASP A 98 -13.10 -5.00 11.90
C ASP A 98 -12.13 -5.97 11.22
N ARG A 99 -11.58 -6.94 11.98
CA ARG A 99 -10.73 -8.02 11.46
C ARG A 99 -9.49 -7.52 10.70
N VAL A 100 -9.01 -6.33 11.03
CA VAL A 100 -7.77 -5.78 10.48
C VAL A 100 -6.57 -6.47 11.12
N ARG A 101 -5.59 -6.85 10.30
CA ARG A 101 -4.29 -7.38 10.76
C ARG A 101 -3.18 -6.40 10.40
N LEU A 102 -2.43 -5.96 11.40
CA LEU A 102 -1.18 -5.20 11.23
C LEU A 102 -0.01 -6.07 11.67
N HIS A 103 0.90 -6.37 10.76
CA HIS A 103 2.14 -7.09 11.10
C HIS A 103 3.16 -6.18 11.80
N GLY A 104 4.26 -6.77 12.28
CA GLY A 104 5.25 -6.06 13.09
C GLY A 104 5.83 -4.82 12.42
N GLY A 105 5.95 -3.74 13.18
CA GLY A 105 6.53 -2.49 12.71
C GLY A 105 5.70 -1.70 11.68
N VAL A 106 4.44 -2.07 11.44
CA VAL A 106 3.53 -1.27 10.60
C VAL A 106 3.29 0.08 11.25
N VAL A 107 3.35 1.16 10.46
CA VAL A 107 3.04 2.52 10.92
C VAL A 107 1.85 3.07 10.13
N VAL A 108 0.75 3.32 10.82
CA VAL A 108 -0.46 3.93 10.27
C VAL A 108 -0.59 5.35 10.79
N GLY A 109 -0.56 6.33 9.88
CA GLY A 109 -0.81 7.73 10.19
C GLY A 109 0.45 8.57 10.46
N SER A 110 1.63 8.17 9.94
CA SER A 110 2.76 9.09 9.85
C SER A 110 2.42 10.32 9.00
N ASP A 111 3.10 11.44 9.23
CA ASP A 111 2.89 12.64 8.43
C ASP A 111 3.20 12.39 6.96
N GLY A 112 2.29 12.82 6.08
CA GLY A 112 2.54 12.86 4.65
C GLY A 112 3.74 13.76 4.30
N PHE A 113 4.41 13.44 3.21
CA PHE A 113 5.56 14.19 2.70
C PHE A 113 5.09 15.47 2.00
N GLY A 114 4.87 16.52 2.79
CA GLY A 114 4.39 17.82 2.31
C GLY A 114 5.34 18.95 2.70
N TYR A 115 5.92 19.62 1.70
CA TYR A 115 6.79 20.77 1.87
C TYR A 115 6.53 21.81 0.79
N GLU A 116 6.67 23.09 1.14
CA GLU A 116 6.65 24.23 0.23
C GLU A 116 8.00 24.93 0.24
N VAL A 117 8.37 25.54 -0.88
CA VAL A 117 9.59 26.35 -0.93
C VAL A 117 9.26 27.78 -0.55
N VAL A 118 9.72 28.18 0.62
CA VAL A 118 9.58 29.55 1.13
C VAL A 118 10.98 30.13 1.31
N GLU A 119 11.28 31.22 0.61
CA GLU A 119 12.58 31.90 0.64
C GLU A 119 13.77 30.93 0.37
N GLY A 120 13.58 30.01 -0.58
CA GLY A 120 14.61 29.01 -0.95
C GLY A 120 14.82 27.87 0.04
N LYS A 121 13.96 27.74 1.06
CA LYS A 121 14.01 26.67 2.07
C LYS A 121 12.74 25.81 2.04
N HIS A 122 12.89 24.53 2.38
CA HIS A 122 11.75 23.63 2.52
C HIS A 122 11.02 23.90 3.85
N ALA A 123 9.86 24.50 3.79
CA ALA A 123 8.95 24.67 4.92
C ALA A 123 7.97 23.50 4.98
N LYS A 124 7.86 22.85 6.15
CA LYS A 124 6.90 21.73 6.34
C LYS A 124 5.48 22.23 6.27
N VAL A 125 4.65 21.49 5.54
CA VAL A 125 3.19 21.65 5.56
C VAL A 125 2.62 20.62 6.54
N PRO A 126 2.00 21.04 7.65
CA PRO A 126 1.38 20.12 8.61
C PRO A 126 0.33 19.22 7.96
N GLN A 127 0.29 17.98 8.39
CA GLN A 127 -0.64 16.96 7.91
C GLN A 127 -1.67 16.71 9.01
N ILE A 128 -2.90 17.18 8.83
CA ILE A 128 -3.95 17.17 9.87
C ILE A 128 -5.09 16.20 9.59
N GLY A 129 -5.05 15.50 8.46
CA GLY A 129 -5.98 14.44 8.13
C GLY A 129 -5.67 13.13 8.84
N ILE A 130 -6.37 12.07 8.47
CA ILE A 130 -6.28 10.76 9.12
C ILE A 130 -6.01 9.65 8.09
N VAL A 131 -5.78 8.43 8.58
CA VAL A 131 -5.87 7.19 7.80
C VAL A 131 -7.09 6.42 8.26
N VAL A 132 -7.86 5.90 7.30
CA VAL A 132 -8.97 4.99 7.53
C VAL A 132 -8.68 3.67 6.82
N ILE A 133 -8.65 2.59 7.58
CA ILE A 133 -8.47 1.23 7.07
C ILE A 133 -9.79 0.49 7.29
N GLU A 134 -10.42 0.06 6.21
CA GLU A 134 -11.69 -0.66 6.27
C GLU A 134 -11.48 -2.11 6.76
N SER A 135 -12.59 -2.85 6.91
CA SER A 135 -12.57 -4.22 7.46
C SER A 135 -11.80 -5.22 6.57
N ASP A 136 -11.33 -6.32 7.19
CA ASP A 136 -10.68 -7.45 6.50
C ASP A 136 -9.37 -7.09 5.77
N VAL A 137 -8.75 -5.95 6.08
CA VAL A 137 -7.46 -5.54 5.54
C VAL A 137 -6.32 -6.20 6.29
N GLU A 138 -5.30 -6.63 5.56
CA GLU A 138 -4.05 -7.14 6.15
C GLU A 138 -2.87 -6.36 5.62
N ILE A 139 -1.95 -5.94 6.52
CA ILE A 139 -0.82 -5.07 6.21
C ILE A 139 0.47 -5.72 6.71
N GLY A 140 1.36 -6.01 5.78
CA GLY A 140 2.65 -6.65 5.99
C GLY A 140 3.64 -5.80 6.77
N ALA A 141 4.67 -6.45 7.28
CA ALA A 141 5.65 -5.86 8.19
C ALA A 141 6.35 -4.62 7.60
N ASN A 142 6.54 -3.61 8.46
CA ASN A 142 7.21 -2.35 8.12
C ASN A 142 6.58 -1.58 6.96
N ALA A 143 5.33 -1.84 6.61
CA ALA A 143 4.59 -0.98 5.69
C ALA A 143 4.22 0.34 6.40
N THR A 144 4.18 1.43 5.62
CA THR A 144 3.89 2.78 6.13
C THR A 144 2.77 3.43 5.33
N LEU A 145 1.77 3.95 6.05
CA LEU A 145 0.60 4.60 5.48
C LEU A 145 0.49 6.01 6.02
N ASP A 146 0.71 7.00 5.15
CA ASP A 146 0.73 8.40 5.57
C ASP A 146 -0.68 8.95 5.75
N ARG A 147 -0.85 9.78 6.79
CA ARG A 147 -2.08 10.55 6.96
C ARG A 147 -2.26 11.58 5.86
N ALA A 148 -3.48 11.90 5.54
CA ALA A 148 -3.79 12.92 4.57
C ALA A 148 -3.38 14.31 5.06
N ARG A 149 -3.12 15.23 4.11
CA ARG A 149 -2.97 16.66 4.42
C ARG A 149 -4.26 17.21 5.04
N PHE A 150 -5.39 16.93 4.39
CA PHE A 150 -6.75 17.17 4.86
C PHE A 150 -7.59 15.94 4.53
N SER A 151 -8.72 15.72 5.24
CA SER A 151 -9.58 14.56 5.03
C SER A 151 -8.89 13.24 5.37
N ARG A 152 -8.80 12.29 4.45
CA ARG A 152 -8.33 10.93 4.76
C ARG A 152 -7.52 10.27 3.65
N THR A 153 -6.58 9.42 4.03
CA THR A 153 -6.01 8.33 3.23
C THR A 153 -6.84 7.09 3.52
N VAL A 154 -7.25 6.33 2.50
CA VAL A 154 -8.21 5.22 2.66
C VAL A 154 -7.64 3.93 2.09
N ILE A 155 -7.79 2.84 2.86
CA ILE A 155 -7.56 1.47 2.39
C ILE A 155 -8.88 0.71 2.43
N GLY A 156 -9.39 0.35 1.26
CA GLY A 156 -10.68 -0.32 1.07
C GLY A 156 -10.69 -1.76 1.57
N GLU A 157 -11.89 -2.22 1.90
CA GLU A 157 -12.18 -3.52 2.49
C GLU A 157 -11.49 -4.69 1.75
N GLY A 158 -10.97 -5.65 2.50
CA GLY A 158 -10.39 -6.88 1.96
C GLY A 158 -9.03 -6.73 1.28
N THR A 159 -8.49 -5.51 1.17
CA THR A 159 -7.19 -5.24 0.53
C THR A 159 -6.03 -5.88 1.31
N LYS A 160 -5.07 -6.43 0.56
CA LYS A 160 -3.87 -7.07 1.11
C LYS A 160 -2.63 -6.27 0.70
N ILE A 161 -1.88 -5.86 1.69
CA ILE A 161 -0.67 -5.07 1.56
C ILE A 161 0.50 -5.89 2.12
N ASP A 162 1.50 -6.13 1.31
CA ASP A 162 2.69 -6.90 1.68
C ASP A 162 3.74 -6.01 2.37
N ASN A 163 4.87 -6.58 2.71
CA ASN A 163 5.91 -5.95 3.51
C ASN A 163 6.53 -4.72 2.82
N GLN A 164 6.89 -3.71 3.62
CA GLN A 164 7.62 -2.52 3.18
C GLN A 164 6.90 -1.71 2.08
N VAL A 165 5.58 -1.79 1.99
CA VAL A 165 4.79 -0.95 1.08
C VAL A 165 4.68 0.46 1.66
N GLN A 166 4.82 1.48 0.78
CA GLN A 166 4.57 2.88 1.12
C GLN A 166 3.29 3.37 0.44
N VAL A 167 2.32 3.80 1.25
CA VAL A 167 1.11 4.49 0.79
C VAL A 167 1.18 5.94 1.25
N ALA A 168 1.34 6.87 0.30
CA ALA A 168 1.47 8.29 0.62
C ALA A 168 0.13 8.95 0.97
N HIS A 169 0.21 10.22 1.40
CA HIS A 169 -0.94 11.00 1.84
C HIS A 169 -2.06 11.13 0.79
N ASN A 170 -3.30 11.16 1.22
CA ASN A 170 -4.49 11.32 0.38
C ASN A 170 -4.68 10.24 -0.69
N VAL A 171 -3.99 9.12 -0.59
CA VAL A 171 -4.21 7.96 -1.46
C VAL A 171 -5.52 7.28 -1.11
N VAL A 172 -6.24 6.84 -2.13
CA VAL A 172 -7.41 5.97 -1.99
C VAL A 172 -7.11 4.64 -2.67
N VAL A 173 -7.01 3.59 -1.88
CA VAL A 173 -6.93 2.21 -2.37
C VAL A 173 -8.32 1.59 -2.27
N GLY A 174 -8.85 1.09 -3.37
CA GLY A 174 -10.15 0.42 -3.45
C GLY A 174 -10.19 -0.91 -2.71
N ARG A 175 -11.27 -1.65 -2.88
CA ARG A 175 -11.49 -2.93 -2.22
C ARG A 175 -10.74 -4.06 -2.90
N HIS A 176 -10.36 -5.08 -2.11
CA HIS A 176 -9.74 -6.32 -2.59
C HIS A 176 -8.52 -6.10 -3.49
N CYS A 177 -7.81 -5.00 -3.31
CA CYS A 177 -6.53 -4.76 -3.99
C CYS A 177 -5.42 -5.62 -3.40
N ILE A 178 -4.37 -5.84 -4.19
CA ILE A 178 -3.14 -6.52 -3.76
C ILE A 178 -1.96 -5.61 -4.05
N LEU A 179 -1.26 -5.18 -3.01
CA LEU A 179 -0.01 -4.43 -3.12
C LEU A 179 1.13 -5.33 -2.64
N CYS A 180 1.92 -5.85 -3.58
CA CYS A 180 3.06 -6.72 -3.26
C CYS A 180 4.20 -5.94 -2.60
N ALA A 181 5.21 -6.66 -2.11
CA ALA A 181 6.30 -6.06 -1.34
C ALA A 181 7.00 -4.89 -2.04
N GLN A 182 7.29 -3.85 -1.25
CA GLN A 182 8.01 -2.65 -1.69
C GLN A 182 7.29 -1.82 -2.78
N VAL A 183 6.00 -1.96 -2.92
CA VAL A 183 5.20 -1.06 -3.77
C VAL A 183 5.20 0.34 -3.17
N GLY A 184 5.29 1.36 -4.03
CA GLY A 184 5.18 2.77 -3.64
C GLY A 184 4.04 3.47 -4.36
N ILE A 185 3.08 4.01 -3.62
CA ILE A 185 1.97 4.79 -4.18
C ILE A 185 2.14 6.25 -3.77
N ALA A 186 2.37 7.12 -4.75
CA ALA A 186 2.55 8.55 -4.49
C ALA A 186 1.23 9.25 -4.14
N GLY A 187 1.35 10.43 -3.52
CA GLY A 187 0.23 11.15 -2.93
C GLY A 187 -0.94 11.45 -3.90
N SER A 188 -2.14 11.44 -3.37
CA SER A 188 -3.40 11.75 -4.07
C SER A 188 -3.73 10.81 -5.24
N THR A 189 -3.13 9.62 -5.27
CA THR A 189 -3.41 8.57 -6.26
C THR A 189 -4.63 7.77 -5.83
N THR A 190 -5.46 7.39 -6.79
CA THR A 190 -6.60 6.49 -6.59
C THR A 190 -6.37 5.17 -7.34
N LEU A 191 -6.36 4.07 -6.61
CA LEU A 191 -6.47 2.73 -7.16
C LEU A 191 -7.91 2.27 -6.98
N GLU A 192 -8.60 1.92 -8.06
CA GLU A 192 -9.95 1.37 -7.98
C GLU A 192 -9.92 -0.08 -7.46
N ASP A 193 -11.09 -0.71 -7.31
CA ASP A 193 -11.21 -2.05 -6.75
C ASP A 193 -10.42 -3.11 -7.55
N TYR A 194 -9.91 -4.14 -6.88
CA TYR A 194 -9.21 -5.29 -7.48
C TYR A 194 -7.91 -4.96 -8.24
N VAL A 195 -7.31 -3.80 -8.00
CA VAL A 195 -6.00 -3.47 -8.59
C VAL A 195 -4.91 -4.32 -7.96
N VAL A 196 -4.01 -4.87 -8.79
CA VAL A 196 -2.86 -5.66 -8.36
C VAL A 196 -1.57 -4.94 -8.74
N MET A 197 -0.76 -4.57 -7.75
CA MET A 197 0.55 -3.96 -7.93
C MET A 197 1.63 -4.98 -7.61
N GLY A 198 2.39 -5.41 -8.62
CA GLY A 198 3.50 -6.34 -8.46
C GLY A 198 4.66 -5.75 -7.66
N GLY A 199 5.50 -6.60 -7.09
CA GLY A 199 6.61 -6.18 -6.21
C GLY A 199 7.51 -5.11 -6.81
N GLN A 200 7.89 -4.13 -5.99
CA GLN A 200 8.71 -2.97 -6.39
C GLN A 200 8.10 -2.12 -7.51
N SER A 201 6.80 -2.26 -7.81
CA SER A 201 6.13 -1.36 -8.74
C SER A 201 5.72 -0.06 -8.04
N GLY A 202 5.33 0.94 -8.83
CA GLY A 202 4.94 2.22 -8.26
C GLY A 202 3.92 2.97 -9.12
N ALA A 203 3.24 3.92 -8.50
CA ALA A 203 2.30 4.81 -9.16
C ALA A 203 2.67 6.27 -8.85
N ALA A 204 2.71 7.10 -9.88
CA ALA A 204 2.92 8.54 -9.76
C ALA A 204 1.75 9.20 -9.01
N GLY A 205 2.01 10.40 -8.48
CA GLY A 205 0.99 11.16 -7.76
C GLY A 205 -0.15 11.65 -8.65
N HIS A 206 -1.32 11.83 -8.05
CA HIS A 206 -2.51 12.40 -8.69
C HIS A 206 -3.06 11.63 -9.90
N ILE A 207 -2.75 10.33 -10.01
CA ILE A 207 -3.31 9.49 -11.07
C ILE A 207 -4.44 8.61 -10.56
N ARG A 208 -5.28 8.16 -11.49
CA ARG A 208 -6.34 7.20 -11.26
C ARG A 208 -6.04 5.92 -12.03
N VAL A 209 -6.14 4.77 -11.35
CA VAL A 209 -5.89 3.45 -11.91
C VAL A 209 -7.20 2.67 -11.91
N ALA A 210 -7.69 2.32 -13.10
CA ALA A 210 -8.98 1.65 -13.29
C ALA A 210 -9.01 0.26 -12.65
N GLN A 211 -10.21 -0.17 -12.30
CA GLN A 211 -10.53 -1.42 -11.64
C GLN A 211 -9.88 -2.64 -12.32
N GLY A 212 -9.36 -3.56 -11.52
CA GLY A 212 -8.81 -4.83 -12.00
C GLY A 212 -7.51 -4.69 -12.79
N THR A 213 -6.91 -3.50 -12.85
CA THR A 213 -5.59 -3.28 -13.48
C THR A 213 -4.53 -4.12 -12.75
N GLN A 214 -3.65 -4.77 -13.52
CA GLN A 214 -2.52 -5.51 -12.97
C GLN A 214 -1.21 -4.86 -13.43
N VAL A 215 -0.31 -4.61 -12.51
CA VAL A 215 1.02 -4.06 -12.79
C VAL A 215 2.07 -5.11 -12.45
N ALA A 216 2.86 -5.51 -13.43
CA ALA A 216 3.96 -6.46 -13.21
C ALA A 216 5.05 -5.85 -12.29
N GLY A 217 5.87 -6.72 -11.71
CA GLY A 217 6.97 -6.28 -10.86
C GLY A 217 7.85 -5.21 -11.52
N ARG A 218 8.23 -4.19 -10.73
CA ARG A 218 8.99 -3.00 -11.16
C ARG A 218 8.30 -2.13 -12.21
N GLY A 219 7.00 -2.35 -12.49
CA GLY A 219 6.24 -1.48 -13.39
C GLY A 219 5.99 -0.11 -12.77
N GLY A 220 6.15 0.96 -13.53
CA GLY A 220 5.90 2.33 -13.11
C GLY A 220 4.72 2.93 -13.86
N LEU A 221 3.65 3.28 -13.16
CA LEU A 221 2.51 4.01 -13.72
C LEU A 221 2.76 5.51 -13.60
N THR A 222 2.84 6.22 -14.73
CA THR A 222 3.14 7.66 -14.78
C THR A 222 1.96 8.50 -15.23
N ALA A 223 0.84 7.87 -15.62
CA ALA A 223 -0.38 8.54 -16.10
C ALA A 223 -1.62 7.75 -15.69
N ASN A 224 -2.80 8.37 -15.86
CA ASN A 224 -4.07 7.71 -15.62
C ASN A 224 -4.24 6.45 -16.47
N ILE A 225 -4.76 5.40 -15.85
CA ILE A 225 -5.19 4.16 -16.50
C ILE A 225 -6.71 4.16 -16.51
N SER A 226 -7.31 4.33 -17.68
CA SER A 226 -8.77 4.43 -17.85
C SER A 226 -9.43 3.11 -18.24
N GLU A 227 -8.67 2.15 -18.78
CA GLU A 227 -9.22 0.88 -19.23
C GLU A 227 -9.12 -0.18 -18.12
N PRO A 228 -10.26 -0.72 -17.65
CA PRO A 228 -10.27 -1.75 -16.60
C PRO A 228 -9.64 -3.08 -17.07
N GLY A 229 -9.09 -3.84 -16.11
CA GLY A 229 -8.62 -5.21 -16.35
C GLY A 229 -7.36 -5.34 -17.21
N LYS A 230 -6.68 -4.25 -17.54
CA LYS A 230 -5.44 -4.29 -18.34
C LYS A 230 -4.22 -4.68 -17.50
N VAL A 231 -3.25 -5.29 -18.18
CA VAL A 231 -1.96 -5.68 -17.61
C VAL A 231 -0.88 -4.76 -18.14
N TYR A 232 -0.12 -4.15 -17.21
CA TYR A 232 1.02 -3.28 -17.53
C TYR A 232 2.32 -3.95 -17.08
N SER A 233 3.35 -3.87 -17.90
CA SER A 233 4.67 -4.43 -17.60
C SER A 233 5.71 -3.33 -17.49
N GLY A 234 6.70 -3.55 -16.63
CA GLY A 234 7.86 -2.70 -16.48
C GLY A 234 9.14 -3.36 -17.04
N MET A 235 10.28 -3.14 -16.40
CA MET A 235 11.60 -3.55 -16.86
C MET A 235 11.87 -5.05 -16.59
N PRO A 236 11.81 -5.95 -17.61
CA PRO A 236 12.26 -7.31 -17.40
C PRO A 236 13.80 -7.36 -17.26
N ALA A 237 14.30 -8.27 -16.43
CA ALA A 237 15.72 -8.56 -16.41
C ALA A 237 16.17 -9.15 -17.76
N MET A 238 17.31 -8.69 -18.25
CA MET A 238 17.91 -9.16 -19.49
C MET A 238 19.37 -9.58 -19.26
N PRO A 239 19.96 -10.43 -20.15
CA PRO A 239 21.38 -10.70 -20.10
C PRO A 239 22.18 -9.39 -20.16
N TYR A 240 23.15 -9.24 -19.26
CA TYR A 240 23.89 -7.97 -19.05
C TYR A 240 24.41 -7.33 -20.36
N ARG A 241 25.03 -8.14 -21.24
CA ARG A 241 25.55 -7.64 -22.52
C ARG A 241 24.46 -7.11 -23.44
N MET A 242 23.29 -7.75 -23.43
CA MET A 242 22.12 -7.34 -24.21
C MET A 242 21.55 -6.01 -23.69
N GLU A 243 21.36 -5.90 -22.37
CA GLU A 243 20.90 -4.68 -21.74
C GLU A 243 21.83 -3.49 -22.08
N ARG A 244 23.15 -3.66 -21.88
CA ARG A 244 24.14 -2.60 -22.22
C ARG A 244 24.07 -2.17 -23.67
N ARG A 245 23.88 -3.11 -24.60
CA ARG A 245 23.68 -2.80 -26.01
C ARG A 245 22.40 -2.01 -26.28
N LEU A 246 21.28 -2.43 -25.65
CA LEU A 246 19.99 -1.73 -25.80
C LEU A 246 20.05 -0.31 -25.26
N VAL A 247 20.64 -0.08 -24.10
CA VAL A 247 20.82 1.28 -23.53
C VAL A 247 21.59 2.19 -24.49
N VAL A 248 22.65 1.69 -25.15
CA VAL A 248 23.40 2.47 -26.14
C VAL A 248 22.55 2.77 -27.38
N LEU A 249 21.80 1.79 -27.88
CA LEU A 249 20.91 1.95 -29.03
C LEU A 249 19.78 2.96 -28.74
N GLN A 250 19.15 2.87 -27.56
CA GLN A 250 18.11 3.82 -27.15
C GLN A 250 18.60 5.27 -27.15
N ARG A 251 19.83 5.54 -26.69
CA ARG A 251 20.42 6.89 -26.73
C ARG A 251 20.64 7.41 -28.14
N ARG A 252 20.74 6.54 -29.13
CA ARG A 252 20.92 6.88 -30.56
C ARG A 252 19.59 7.02 -31.31
N LEU A 253 18.46 6.68 -30.71
CA LEU A 253 17.15 6.76 -31.36
C LEU A 253 16.84 8.19 -31.92
N PRO A 254 17.05 9.28 -31.16
CA PRO A 254 16.77 10.62 -31.71
C PRO A 254 17.53 10.92 -33.01
N ASP A 255 18.79 10.51 -33.10
CA ASP A 255 19.60 10.70 -34.30
C ASP A 255 19.14 9.77 -35.44
N LEU A 256 18.71 8.58 -35.13
CA LEU A 256 18.14 7.63 -36.09
C LEU A 256 16.85 8.19 -36.70
N PHE A 257 15.93 8.71 -35.87
CA PHE A 257 14.70 9.32 -36.36
C PHE A 257 14.97 10.50 -37.30
N LYS A 258 15.89 11.43 -36.95
CA LYS A 258 16.28 12.53 -37.82
C LYS A 258 16.78 12.05 -39.18
N LYS A 259 17.59 10.98 -39.23
CA LYS A 259 18.07 10.41 -40.48
C LYS A 259 16.95 9.76 -41.29
N VAL A 260 16.03 9.09 -40.65
CA VAL A 260 14.85 8.47 -41.29
C VAL A 260 13.97 9.54 -41.91
N ASP A 261 13.66 10.63 -41.17
CA ASP A 261 12.86 11.75 -41.67
C ASP A 261 13.53 12.44 -42.86
N GLY A 262 14.87 12.59 -42.81
CA GLY A 262 15.64 13.09 -43.95
C GLY A 262 15.53 12.20 -45.18
N LEU A 263 15.66 10.88 -45.03
CA LEU A 263 15.51 9.93 -46.12
C LEU A 263 14.09 9.93 -46.71
N PHE A 264 13.05 10.07 -45.89
CA PHE A 264 11.68 10.20 -46.39
C PHE A 264 11.50 11.47 -47.22
N SER A 265 12.07 12.61 -46.78
CA SER A 265 12.01 13.87 -47.50
C SER A 265 12.73 13.77 -48.86
N GLU A 266 13.90 13.13 -48.91
CA GLU A 266 14.64 12.90 -50.18
C GLU A 266 13.85 11.97 -51.12
N LEU A 267 13.24 10.92 -50.61
CA LEU A 267 12.38 10.00 -51.37
C LEU A 267 11.17 10.71 -51.98
N GLU A 268 10.55 11.64 -51.27
CA GLU A 268 9.44 12.43 -51.82
C GLU A 268 9.86 13.35 -52.93
N ILE A 269 11.04 13.96 -52.83
CA ILE A 269 11.61 14.78 -53.88
C ILE A 269 11.90 13.93 -55.14
N LEU A 270 12.53 12.79 -54.98
CA LEU A 270 12.85 11.89 -56.10
C LEU A 270 11.60 11.37 -56.80
N LYS A 271 10.51 11.04 -56.03
CA LYS A 271 9.23 10.64 -56.64
C LYS A 271 8.59 11.73 -57.48
N LYS A 272 8.69 12.99 -57.06
CA LYS A 272 8.17 14.11 -57.82
C LYS A 272 8.98 14.34 -59.10
N THR A 273 10.33 14.23 -59.05
CA THR A 273 11.22 14.43 -60.19
C THR A 273 11.16 13.27 -61.20
N SER A 274 10.68 12.08 -60.81
CA SER A 274 10.51 10.94 -61.73
C SER A 274 9.10 10.79 -62.32
N ALA A 275 8.21 11.72 -62.00
CA ALA A 275 6.84 11.77 -62.53
C ALA A 275 6.65 12.87 -63.58
N ASP A 276 7.66 13.72 -63.76
CA ASP A 276 7.82 14.68 -64.85
C ASP A 276 8.74 14.08 -65.94
#